data_9b690fd0a8f5d1751c6b45e9368792d2
#
_entry.id   9b690fd0a8f5d1751c6b45e9368792d2
#
_cell.length_a   1.000
_cell.length_b   1.000
_cell.length_c   1.000
_cell.angle_alpha   90.00
_cell.angle_beta   90.00
_cell.angle_gamma   90.00
#
_symmetry.space_group_name_H-M   'P 1'
#
loop_
_entity.id
_entity.type
_entity.pdbx_description
1 polymer ?
#
loop_
_entity_poly.entity_id
_entity_poly.type
_entity_poly.pdbx_seq_one_letter_code
_entity_poly.pdbx_strand_id
1 'polypeptide(L)'
;PLGQDWALQDPQDYLDVLCTVVPAVLRESGVAAEDVIGVGTDFTACTVLPVKADGTPLCFLPQFRSTPNAYVKLWKHHAAEKYAARVTEIAAQRGESFLRRYGGKISSEWEIPKIWQILDENPEVYEAADHIVEGGDWIVWQLTGVLRKNTCAAGYKGTWSASEGYPSEDFFKA
;
A
#
# COMPACT_ATOMS: atom_id res chain seq x y z
N PRO A 1 -15.95 -6.72 15.41
CA PRO A 1 -14.62 -7.33 15.37
C PRO A 1 -14.26 -7.62 13.90
N LEU A 2 -13.01 -7.37 13.51
CA LEU A 2 -12.49 -7.77 12.21
C LEU A 2 -12.52 -9.30 12.08
N GLY A 3 -12.66 -9.81 10.84
CA GLY A 3 -12.53 -11.23 10.54
C GLY A 3 -11.13 -11.77 10.82
N GLN A 4 -10.99 -13.09 10.82
CA GLN A 4 -9.70 -13.73 10.89
C GLN A 4 -8.81 -13.28 9.74
N ASP A 5 -7.51 -13.19 9.97
CA ASP A 5 -6.49 -12.79 8.98
C ASP A 5 -6.55 -11.33 8.50
N TRP A 6 -7.42 -10.52 9.07
CA TRP A 6 -7.40 -9.09 8.86
C TRP A 6 -6.32 -8.43 9.73
N ALA A 7 -5.52 -7.57 9.12
CA ALA A 7 -4.54 -6.74 9.80
C ALA A 7 -4.56 -5.33 9.21
N LEU A 8 -5.06 -4.39 10.00
CA LEU A 8 -5.22 -2.99 9.60
C LEU A 8 -4.41 -2.08 10.50
N GLN A 9 -4.08 -0.90 9.98
CA GLN A 9 -3.50 0.22 10.74
C GLN A 9 -4.26 1.50 10.42
N ASP A 10 -4.26 2.43 11.37
CA ASP A 10 -4.77 3.77 11.15
C ASP A 10 -3.63 4.66 10.61
N PRO A 11 -3.77 5.29 9.44
CA PRO A 11 -2.74 6.17 8.91
C PRO A 11 -2.50 7.42 9.78
N GLN A 12 -3.43 7.79 10.68
CA GLN A 12 -3.22 8.85 11.65
C GLN A 12 -2.07 8.51 12.61
N ASP A 13 -1.94 7.23 13.02
CA ASP A 13 -0.87 6.80 13.91
C ASP A 13 0.52 7.09 13.31
N TYR A 14 0.66 7.00 11.97
CA TYR A 14 1.93 7.32 11.31
C TYR A 14 2.27 8.81 11.43
N LEU A 15 1.30 9.69 11.25
CA LEU A 15 1.49 11.14 11.39
C LEU A 15 1.81 11.50 12.84
N ASP A 16 1.10 10.90 13.79
CA ASP A 16 1.30 11.15 15.21
C ASP A 16 2.70 10.69 15.65
N VAL A 17 3.19 9.55 15.16
CA VAL A 17 4.57 9.08 15.40
C VAL A 17 5.58 10.08 14.84
N LEU A 18 5.43 10.53 13.60
CA LEU A 18 6.33 11.52 13.01
C LEU A 18 6.35 12.81 13.82
N CYS A 19 5.18 13.35 14.18
CA CYS A 19 5.07 14.59 14.94
C CYS A 19 5.60 14.49 16.37
N THR A 20 5.65 13.27 16.93
CA THR A 20 6.13 13.03 18.29
C THR A 20 7.61 12.68 18.33
N VAL A 21 8.02 11.72 17.49
CA VAL A 21 9.36 11.12 17.54
C VAL A 21 10.42 12.07 16.97
N VAL A 22 10.16 12.71 15.84
CA VAL A 22 11.15 13.59 15.19
C VAL A 22 11.57 14.74 16.09
N PRO A 23 10.65 15.54 16.70
CA PRO A 23 11.04 16.57 17.63
C PRO A 23 11.73 16.03 18.90
N ALA A 24 11.33 14.85 19.39
CA ALA A 24 11.98 14.24 20.55
C ALA A 24 13.43 13.88 20.27
N VAL A 25 13.70 13.21 19.14
CA VAL A 25 15.07 12.83 18.73
C VAL A 25 15.95 14.06 18.53
N LEU A 26 15.46 15.13 17.91
CA LEU A 26 16.21 16.38 17.77
C LEU A 26 16.59 16.97 19.12
N ARG A 27 15.65 17.03 20.07
CA ARG A 27 15.95 17.54 21.44
C ARG A 27 16.97 16.67 22.18
N GLU A 28 16.81 15.35 22.10
CA GLU A 28 17.66 14.40 22.85
C GLU A 28 19.08 14.29 22.28
N SER A 29 19.21 14.40 20.95
CA SER A 29 20.50 14.35 20.27
C SER A 29 21.31 15.64 20.42
N GLY A 30 20.66 16.77 20.67
CA GLY A 30 21.26 18.09 20.65
C GLY A 30 21.69 18.57 19.25
N VAL A 31 21.31 17.86 18.20
CA VAL A 31 21.55 18.27 16.80
C VAL A 31 20.61 19.40 16.44
N ALA A 32 21.15 20.48 15.84
CA ALA A 32 20.33 21.56 15.34
C ALA A 32 19.53 21.11 14.09
N ALA A 33 18.29 21.56 13.95
CA ALA A 33 17.44 21.14 12.83
C ALA A 33 18.04 21.51 11.46
N GLU A 34 18.75 22.63 11.37
CA GLU A 34 19.45 23.10 10.18
C GLU A 34 20.64 22.21 9.78
N ASP A 35 21.17 21.39 10.70
CA ASP A 35 22.24 20.44 10.43
C ASP A 35 21.71 19.09 9.91
N VAL A 36 20.38 18.88 9.89
CA VAL A 36 19.77 17.68 9.34
C VAL A 36 19.70 17.78 7.81
N ILE A 37 20.54 17.01 7.13
CA ILE A 37 20.69 17.05 5.66
C ILE A 37 19.80 16.06 4.92
N GLY A 38 19.10 15.16 5.62
CA GLY A 38 18.22 14.17 5.00
C GLY A 38 17.45 13.33 6.00
N VAL A 39 16.33 12.78 5.53
CA VAL A 39 15.49 11.83 6.26
C VAL A 39 15.30 10.59 5.40
N GLY A 40 15.59 9.42 5.94
CA GLY A 40 15.28 8.14 5.32
C GLY A 40 14.03 7.54 5.96
N THR A 41 13.18 6.95 5.15
CA THR A 41 12.02 6.19 5.62
C THR A 41 12.17 4.72 5.26
N ASP A 42 11.84 3.84 6.20
CA ASP A 42 11.71 2.41 5.97
C ASP A 42 10.28 1.97 6.26
N PHE A 43 9.72 1.11 5.42
CA PHE A 43 8.33 0.70 5.52
C PHE A 43 8.12 -0.73 5.02
N THR A 44 7.16 -1.42 5.61
CA THR A 44 6.80 -2.77 5.16
C THR A 44 6.11 -2.72 3.80
N ALA A 45 6.69 -3.39 2.80
CA ALA A 45 6.14 -3.44 1.45
C ALA A 45 4.74 -4.09 1.41
N CYS A 46 3.90 -3.60 0.51
CA CYS A 46 2.48 -4.00 0.38
C CYS A 46 1.60 -3.65 1.57
N THR A 47 1.88 -2.53 2.17
CA THR A 47 1.03 -1.87 3.16
C THR A 47 0.17 -0.85 2.41
N VAL A 48 -0.95 -1.30 1.82
CA VAL A 48 -1.72 -0.52 0.85
C VAL A 48 -2.79 0.36 1.52
N LEU A 49 -2.99 1.56 0.98
CA LEU A 49 -3.90 2.57 1.49
C LEU A 49 -4.66 3.26 0.35
N PRO A 50 -6.01 3.24 0.33
CA PRO A 50 -6.81 4.03 -0.60
C PRO A 50 -6.87 5.49 -0.16
N VAL A 51 -6.59 6.42 -1.09
CA VAL A 51 -6.50 7.86 -0.82
C VAL A 51 -7.16 8.71 -1.92
N LYS A 52 -7.45 9.97 -1.60
CA LYS A 52 -7.86 11.00 -2.55
C LYS A 52 -6.66 11.58 -3.32
N ALA A 53 -6.94 12.35 -4.35
CA ALA A 53 -5.91 13.00 -5.21
C ALA A 53 -4.95 13.92 -4.43
N ASP A 54 -5.36 14.43 -3.29
CA ASP A 54 -4.54 15.25 -2.39
C ASP A 54 -3.79 14.43 -1.32
N GLY A 55 -3.92 13.10 -1.34
CA GLY A 55 -3.30 12.19 -0.37
C GLY A 55 -4.12 11.96 0.89
N THR A 56 -5.34 12.50 0.99
CA THR A 56 -6.23 12.25 2.14
C THR A 56 -6.67 10.78 2.17
N PRO A 57 -6.36 10.00 3.23
CA PRO A 57 -6.84 8.63 3.39
C PRO A 57 -8.36 8.55 3.40
N LEU A 58 -8.94 7.56 2.71
CA LEU A 58 -10.41 7.44 2.68
C LEU A 58 -11.02 7.20 4.08
N CYS A 59 -10.32 6.50 4.96
CA CYS A 59 -10.77 6.29 6.35
C CYS A 59 -10.88 7.60 7.17
N PHE A 60 -10.31 8.72 6.72
CA PHE A 60 -10.49 10.04 7.35
C PHE A 60 -11.82 10.69 6.98
N LEU A 61 -12.43 10.25 5.88
CA LEU A 61 -13.72 10.76 5.44
C LEU A 61 -14.85 10.16 6.29
N PRO A 62 -15.83 10.96 6.75
CA PRO A 62 -16.88 10.50 7.66
C PRO A 62 -17.62 9.25 7.18
N GLN A 63 -17.90 9.15 5.86
CA GLN A 63 -18.64 8.03 5.27
C GLN A 63 -17.86 6.71 5.26
N PHE A 64 -16.53 6.75 5.35
CA PHE A 64 -15.67 5.55 5.32
C PHE A 64 -15.00 5.24 6.66
N ARG A 65 -15.21 6.06 7.69
CA ARG A 65 -14.55 5.90 8.99
C ARG A 65 -14.80 4.55 9.66
N SER A 66 -15.93 3.92 9.41
CA SER A 66 -16.27 2.59 9.94
C SER A 66 -16.08 1.45 8.93
N THR A 67 -15.51 1.74 7.75
CA THR A 67 -15.33 0.76 6.68
C THR A 67 -13.90 0.20 6.69
N PRO A 68 -13.70 -1.08 7.07
CA PRO A 68 -12.36 -1.67 7.21
C PRO A 68 -11.50 -1.57 5.94
N ASN A 69 -12.11 -1.74 4.76
CA ASN A 69 -11.40 -1.65 3.48
C ASN A 69 -10.90 -0.23 3.13
N ALA A 70 -11.29 0.82 3.88
CA ALA A 70 -10.77 2.17 3.72
C ALA A 70 -9.49 2.45 4.52
N TYR A 71 -9.10 1.53 5.41
CA TYR A 71 -7.89 1.63 6.23
C TYR A 71 -6.68 0.98 5.56
N VAL A 72 -5.51 1.23 6.14
CA VAL A 72 -4.26 0.62 5.70
C VAL A 72 -4.31 -0.88 5.90
N LYS A 73 -4.08 -1.66 4.84
CA LYS A 73 -3.92 -3.11 4.91
C LYS A 73 -2.44 -3.43 5.13
N LEU A 74 -2.11 -3.88 6.35
CA LEU A 74 -0.74 -4.21 6.73
C LEU A 74 -0.17 -5.37 5.88
N TRP A 75 1.17 -5.48 5.79
CA TRP A 75 1.84 -6.57 5.07
C TRP A 75 1.33 -7.97 5.45
N LYS A 76 1.05 -8.22 6.74
CA LYS A 76 0.51 -9.49 7.26
C LYS A 76 -1.02 -9.65 7.13
N HIS A 77 -1.69 -8.83 6.31
CA HIS A 77 -3.10 -8.98 6.02
C HIS A 77 -3.29 -10.14 5.05
N HIS A 78 -3.81 -11.27 5.53
CA HIS A 78 -3.97 -12.50 4.75
C HIS A 78 -5.41 -12.74 4.27
N ALA A 79 -6.36 -11.91 4.68
CA ALA A 79 -7.77 -12.06 4.28
C ALA A 79 -8.01 -11.95 2.75
N ALA A 80 -6.98 -11.57 1.97
CA ALA A 80 -7.03 -11.53 0.52
C ALA A 80 -6.64 -12.85 -0.18
N GLU A 81 -6.57 -14.00 0.52
CA GLU A 81 -6.07 -15.26 -0.03
C GLU A 81 -6.88 -15.77 -1.24
N LYS A 82 -8.22 -15.66 -1.22
CA LYS A 82 -9.05 -16.07 -2.38
C LYS A 82 -8.70 -15.28 -3.65
N TYR A 83 -8.34 -14.01 -3.50
CA TYR A 83 -7.92 -13.16 -4.63
C TYR A 83 -6.51 -13.50 -5.11
N ALA A 84 -5.60 -13.79 -4.19
CA ALA A 84 -4.25 -14.23 -4.52
C ALA A 84 -4.24 -15.54 -5.32
N ALA A 85 -5.07 -16.50 -4.91
CA ALA A 85 -5.26 -17.75 -5.64
C ALA A 85 -5.78 -17.49 -7.06
N ARG A 86 -6.77 -16.60 -7.19
CA ARG A 86 -7.37 -16.27 -8.49
C ARG A 86 -6.40 -15.51 -9.41
N VAL A 87 -5.63 -14.54 -8.88
CA VAL A 87 -4.57 -13.84 -9.62
C VAL A 87 -3.52 -14.83 -10.13
N THR A 88 -3.11 -15.78 -9.27
CA THR A 88 -2.17 -16.83 -9.65
C THR A 88 -2.69 -17.69 -10.80
N GLU A 89 -3.93 -18.14 -10.70
CA GLU A 89 -4.60 -18.96 -11.73
C GLU A 89 -4.66 -18.23 -13.08
N ILE A 90 -5.17 -16.99 -13.10
CA ILE A 90 -5.28 -16.17 -14.31
C ILE A 90 -3.89 -15.94 -14.92
N ALA A 91 -2.91 -15.55 -14.10
CA ALA A 91 -1.55 -15.31 -14.58
C ALA A 91 -0.91 -16.58 -15.20
N ALA A 92 -1.14 -17.75 -14.59
CA ALA A 92 -0.66 -19.02 -15.11
C ALA A 92 -1.35 -19.41 -16.43
N GLN A 93 -2.69 -19.28 -16.51
CA GLN A 93 -3.45 -19.59 -17.73
C GLN A 93 -3.06 -18.70 -18.91
N ARG A 94 -2.74 -17.43 -18.64
CA ARG A 94 -2.31 -16.46 -19.66
C ARG A 94 -0.82 -16.54 -19.99
N GLY A 95 -0.04 -17.26 -19.20
CA GLY A 95 1.41 -17.34 -19.36
C GLY A 95 2.15 -16.04 -19.03
N GLU A 96 1.63 -15.28 -18.08
CA GLU A 96 2.18 -13.97 -17.70
C GLU A 96 3.63 -14.10 -17.20
N SER A 97 4.54 -13.30 -17.78
CA SER A 97 5.98 -13.38 -17.52
C SER A 97 6.35 -13.08 -16.07
N PHE A 98 5.63 -12.15 -15.43
CA PHE A 98 5.89 -11.75 -14.07
C PHE A 98 5.73 -12.87 -13.05
N LEU A 99 4.87 -13.86 -13.30
CA LEU A 99 4.60 -14.94 -12.34
C LEU A 99 5.86 -15.75 -11.98
N ARG A 100 6.76 -15.92 -12.95
CA ARG A 100 8.04 -16.63 -12.72
C ARG A 100 8.97 -15.89 -11.76
N ARG A 101 8.95 -14.55 -11.76
CA ARG A 101 9.75 -13.72 -10.84
C ARG A 101 9.37 -13.96 -9.37
N TYR A 102 8.15 -14.41 -9.16
CA TYR A 102 7.59 -14.66 -7.82
C TYR A 102 7.46 -16.16 -7.47
N GLY A 103 8.22 -17.01 -8.16
CA GLY A 103 8.22 -18.45 -7.90
C GLY A 103 6.94 -19.17 -8.29
N GLY A 104 6.14 -18.60 -9.21
CA GLY A 104 4.93 -19.22 -9.74
C GLY A 104 3.66 -19.01 -8.89
N LYS A 105 3.72 -18.19 -7.84
CA LYS A 105 2.59 -17.94 -6.96
C LYS A 105 2.53 -16.47 -6.52
N ILE A 106 1.32 -15.93 -6.43
CA ILE A 106 1.02 -14.63 -5.82
C ILE A 106 0.55 -14.86 -4.39
N SER A 107 1.05 -14.04 -3.45
CA SER A 107 0.66 -14.10 -2.04
C SER A 107 -0.48 -13.15 -1.72
N SER A 108 -1.32 -13.53 -0.74
CA SER A 108 -2.36 -12.66 -0.16
C SER A 108 -1.82 -11.38 0.46
N GLU A 109 -0.53 -11.36 0.81
CA GLU A 109 0.13 -10.18 1.35
C GLU A 109 0.34 -9.07 0.30
N TRP A 110 0.26 -9.37 -0.99
CA TRP A 110 0.70 -8.48 -2.05
C TRP A 110 -0.35 -7.48 -2.51
N GLU A 111 0.10 -6.48 -3.28
CA GLU A 111 -0.68 -5.30 -3.66
C GLU A 111 -1.97 -5.68 -4.42
N ILE A 112 -1.85 -6.44 -5.52
CA ILE A 112 -2.99 -6.78 -6.39
C ILE A 112 -4.12 -7.52 -5.66
N PRO A 113 -3.88 -8.60 -4.90
CA PRO A 113 -4.93 -9.27 -4.15
C PRO A 113 -5.67 -8.37 -3.16
N LYS A 114 -4.94 -7.47 -2.48
CA LYS A 114 -5.53 -6.53 -1.52
C LYS A 114 -6.38 -5.46 -2.23
N ILE A 115 -5.93 -4.97 -3.39
CA ILE A 115 -6.71 -4.04 -4.21
C ILE A 115 -7.97 -4.73 -4.73
N TRP A 116 -7.86 -5.95 -5.22
CA TRP A 116 -9.02 -6.72 -5.68
C TRP A 116 -10.01 -7.00 -4.55
N GLN A 117 -9.53 -7.28 -3.34
CA GLN A 117 -10.40 -7.40 -2.17
C GLN A 117 -11.20 -6.12 -1.92
N ILE A 118 -10.57 -4.93 -2.03
CA ILE A 118 -11.27 -3.66 -1.86
C ILE A 118 -12.36 -3.51 -2.93
N LEU A 119 -12.03 -3.79 -4.19
CA LEU A 119 -12.96 -3.70 -5.31
C LEU A 119 -14.18 -4.64 -5.14
N ASP A 120 -13.95 -5.88 -4.71
CA ASP A 120 -15.00 -6.91 -4.62
C ASP A 120 -15.88 -6.73 -3.37
N GLU A 121 -15.27 -6.41 -2.22
CA GLU A 121 -15.98 -6.36 -0.94
C GLU A 121 -16.58 -4.97 -0.63
N ASN A 122 -15.95 -3.91 -1.14
CA ASN A 122 -16.39 -2.52 -0.95
C ASN A 122 -16.12 -1.69 -2.21
N PRO A 123 -16.86 -1.91 -3.31
CA PRO A 123 -16.67 -1.18 -4.57
C PRO A 123 -16.78 0.34 -4.39
N GLU A 124 -17.59 0.81 -3.45
CA GLU A 124 -17.70 2.25 -3.12
C GLU A 124 -16.41 2.85 -2.57
N VAL A 125 -15.56 2.06 -1.88
CA VAL A 125 -14.23 2.50 -1.44
C VAL A 125 -13.28 2.57 -2.62
N TYR A 126 -13.31 1.56 -3.49
CA TYR A 126 -12.49 1.52 -4.68
C TYR A 126 -12.80 2.69 -5.63
N GLU A 127 -14.08 2.94 -5.90
CA GLU A 127 -14.53 4.02 -6.77
C GLU A 127 -14.26 5.42 -6.19
N ALA A 128 -14.29 5.56 -4.87
CA ALA A 128 -13.97 6.82 -4.20
C ALA A 128 -12.47 7.11 -4.15
N ALA A 129 -11.61 6.11 -4.30
CA ALA A 129 -10.16 6.29 -4.27
C ALA A 129 -9.66 6.88 -5.60
N ASP A 130 -8.92 7.97 -5.53
CA ASP A 130 -8.20 8.49 -6.69
C ASP A 130 -6.87 7.73 -6.89
N HIS A 131 -6.30 7.22 -5.79
CA HIS A 131 -5.12 6.38 -5.79
C HIS A 131 -5.23 5.29 -4.72
N ILE A 132 -4.58 4.14 -4.97
CA ILE A 132 -4.24 3.17 -3.94
C ILE A 132 -2.72 3.12 -3.89
N VAL A 133 -2.15 3.49 -2.74
CA VAL A 133 -0.70 3.73 -2.58
C VAL A 133 -0.09 2.80 -1.54
N GLU A 134 1.22 2.59 -1.64
CA GLU A 134 2.01 1.99 -0.56
C GLU A 134 2.12 2.98 0.61
N GLY A 135 2.06 2.48 1.84
CA GLY A 135 2.19 3.31 3.04
C GLY A 135 3.52 4.07 3.09
N GLY A 136 4.62 3.45 2.64
CA GLY A 136 5.91 4.13 2.51
C GLY A 136 5.90 5.29 1.53
N ASP A 137 5.25 5.11 0.37
CA ASP A 137 5.09 6.18 -0.62
C ASP A 137 4.19 7.30 -0.08
N TRP A 138 3.15 6.94 0.66
CA TRP A 138 2.25 7.90 1.28
C TRP A 138 2.97 8.77 2.33
N ILE A 139 3.80 8.18 3.19
CA ILE A 139 4.59 8.93 4.18
C ILE A 139 5.54 9.90 3.48
N VAL A 140 6.26 9.47 2.45
CA VAL A 140 7.12 10.35 1.67
C VAL A 140 6.31 11.47 1.01
N TRP A 141 5.12 11.16 0.51
CA TRP A 141 4.21 12.16 -0.04
C TRP A 141 3.78 13.20 1.01
N GLN A 142 3.44 12.77 2.23
CA GLN A 142 3.10 13.70 3.33
C GLN A 142 4.28 14.63 3.69
N LEU A 143 5.51 14.13 3.65
CA LEU A 143 6.72 14.90 3.98
C LEU A 143 7.15 15.86 2.86
N THR A 144 6.88 15.52 1.59
CA THR A 144 7.42 16.25 0.43
C THR A 144 6.37 17.00 -0.38
N GLY A 145 5.09 16.69 -0.19
CA GLY A 145 4.00 17.18 -1.02
C GLY A 145 3.96 16.55 -2.43
N VAL A 146 4.80 15.55 -2.72
CA VAL A 146 4.91 14.96 -4.06
C VAL A 146 4.74 13.44 -4.01
N LEU A 147 3.70 12.93 -4.70
CA LEU A 147 3.53 11.49 -4.88
C LEU A 147 4.60 10.94 -5.81
N ARG A 148 5.41 10.01 -5.30
CA ARG A 148 6.36 9.21 -6.06
C ARG A 148 6.28 7.76 -5.61
N LYS A 149 6.27 6.83 -6.56
CA LYS A 149 6.25 5.41 -6.26
C LYS A 149 7.67 4.88 -6.08
N ASN A 150 7.90 4.17 -4.98
CA ASN A 150 9.15 3.50 -4.71
C ASN A 150 9.28 2.27 -5.62
N THR A 151 10.31 2.23 -6.46
CA THR A 151 10.51 1.14 -7.43
C THR A 151 10.82 -0.21 -6.76
N CYS A 152 11.43 -0.20 -5.57
CA CYS A 152 11.67 -1.43 -4.81
C CYS A 152 10.34 -2.03 -4.33
N ALA A 153 9.47 -1.24 -3.69
CA ALA A 153 8.16 -1.70 -3.25
C ALA A 153 7.30 -2.17 -4.43
N ALA A 154 7.25 -1.39 -5.52
CA ALA A 154 6.53 -1.73 -6.74
C ALA A 154 7.03 -3.04 -7.39
N GLY A 155 8.34 -3.29 -7.39
CA GLY A 155 8.94 -4.51 -7.96
C GLY A 155 8.88 -5.70 -7.03
N TYR A 156 9.03 -5.48 -5.72
CA TYR A 156 9.13 -6.57 -4.76
C TYR A 156 7.82 -7.37 -4.62
N LYS A 157 6.68 -6.68 -4.50
CA LYS A 157 5.36 -7.29 -4.29
C LYS A 157 4.23 -6.69 -5.15
N GLY A 158 4.51 -5.65 -5.94
CA GLY A 158 3.54 -4.94 -6.78
C GLY A 158 3.57 -5.33 -8.27
N THR A 159 4.31 -6.38 -8.63
CA THR A 159 4.42 -6.94 -10.00
C THR A 159 5.12 -6.07 -11.05
N TRP A 160 5.63 -4.91 -10.69
CA TRP A 160 6.37 -4.03 -11.60
C TRP A 160 7.78 -4.55 -11.88
N SER A 161 8.30 -4.26 -13.06
CA SER A 161 9.73 -4.43 -13.37
C SER A 161 10.25 -3.30 -14.24
N ALA A 162 11.56 -3.04 -14.15
CA ALA A 162 12.19 -1.98 -14.94
C ALA A 162 12.18 -2.27 -16.45
N SER A 163 12.12 -3.55 -16.86
CA SER A 163 12.13 -3.96 -18.25
C SER A 163 10.75 -4.07 -18.90
N GLU A 164 9.71 -4.38 -18.10
CA GLU A 164 8.36 -4.68 -18.63
C GLU A 164 7.28 -3.75 -18.07
N GLY A 165 7.57 -2.95 -17.03
CA GLY A 165 6.56 -2.16 -16.33
C GLY A 165 5.64 -3.01 -15.46
N TYR A 166 4.40 -2.57 -15.30
CA TYR A 166 3.31 -3.34 -14.70
C TYR A 166 2.73 -4.35 -15.71
N PRO A 167 1.98 -5.38 -15.24
CA PRO A 167 1.18 -6.22 -16.12
C PRO A 167 0.29 -5.41 -17.05
N SER A 168 -0.10 -6.00 -18.19
CA SER A 168 -0.92 -5.32 -19.17
C SER A 168 -2.32 -4.99 -18.66
N GLU A 169 -2.97 -3.97 -19.26
CA GLU A 169 -4.39 -3.69 -18.99
C GLU A 169 -5.29 -4.90 -19.25
N ASP A 170 -4.96 -5.70 -20.26
CA ASP A 170 -5.73 -6.91 -20.58
C ASP A 170 -5.63 -7.98 -19.48
N PHE A 171 -4.51 -8.03 -18.75
CA PHE A 171 -4.40 -8.86 -17.55
C PHE A 171 -5.32 -8.37 -16.44
N PHE A 172 -5.37 -7.07 -16.20
CA PHE A 172 -6.25 -6.50 -15.16
C PHE A 172 -7.73 -6.55 -15.51
N LYS A 173 -8.10 -6.77 -16.77
CA LYS A 173 -9.50 -6.96 -17.22
C LYS A 173 -9.95 -8.42 -17.19
N ALA A 174 -9.05 -9.37 -16.99
CA ALA A 174 -9.34 -10.81 -17.02
C ALA A 174 -9.76 -11.34 -15.64
#